data_2667e0f0ebb89ce0066e3a86524460b1
#
_entry.id   2667e0f0ebb89ce0066e3a86524460b1
#
_cell.length_a   1.000
_cell.length_b   1.000
_cell.length_c   1.000
_cell.angle_alpha   90.00
_cell.angle_beta   90.00
_cell.angle_gamma   90.00
#
_symmetry.space_group_name_H-M   'P 1'
#
loop_
_entity.id
_entity.type
_entity.pdbx_description
1 polymer ?
#
loop_
_entity_poly.entity_id
_entity_poly.type
_entity_poly.pdbx_seq_one_letter_code
_entity_poly.pdbx_strand_id
1 'polypeptide(L)'
;RKDTVMRPKASEGQTKPPAYYNEGTLLTAMEKGNLGTVATRADIIDKLFNSFLMEKKDKDIRVTSKGRQLLGLVPEDLKKPELTADWEEKLLAISEGRLKKDVFISEIRGYTEEIVKEIAGGEGQFRHENLTNHLCPNCGKRMLSVQGKNSKMLVCQDRSCGYRESIARKTNARCPKCHKKMEMYGKGDAQTFVCTCGYKE
;
A
#
# COMPACT_ATOMS: atom_id res chain seq x y z
N ARG A 1 29.48 -25.53 -52.03
CA ARG A 1 28.54 -24.64 -51.26
C ARG A 1 29.39 -23.74 -50.42
N LYS A 2 29.32 -22.40 -50.66
CA LYS A 2 29.97 -21.40 -49.82
C LYS A 2 29.00 -21.09 -48.67
N ASP A 3 29.35 -21.53 -47.49
CA ASP A 3 28.61 -21.15 -46.28
C ASP A 3 28.93 -19.68 -45.97
N THR A 4 27.92 -18.81 -46.09
CA THR A 4 28.04 -17.42 -45.75
C THR A 4 27.92 -17.29 -44.21
N VAL A 5 29.05 -17.08 -43.55
CA VAL A 5 29.09 -16.82 -42.12
C VAL A 5 28.44 -15.46 -41.85
N MET A 6 27.25 -15.45 -41.27
CA MET A 6 26.61 -14.23 -40.79
C MET A 6 27.39 -13.70 -39.57
N ARG A 7 27.94 -12.50 -39.69
CA ARG A 7 28.56 -11.81 -38.54
C ARG A 7 27.46 -11.39 -37.57
N PRO A 8 27.52 -11.80 -36.31
CA PRO A 8 26.57 -11.32 -35.31
C PRO A 8 26.70 -9.80 -35.18
N LYS A 9 25.57 -9.10 -35.20
CA LYS A 9 25.49 -7.69 -34.85
C LYS A 9 25.35 -7.57 -33.34
N ALA A 10 26.38 -7.05 -32.68
CA ALA A 10 26.24 -6.67 -31.27
C ALA A 10 25.44 -5.36 -31.20
N SER A 11 24.41 -5.35 -30.34
CA SER A 11 23.67 -4.14 -30.01
C SER A 11 23.82 -3.87 -28.52
N GLU A 12 24.18 -2.64 -28.18
CA GLU A 12 24.19 -2.19 -26.79
C GLU A 12 22.78 -1.71 -26.41
N GLY A 13 22.29 -2.17 -25.25
CA GLY A 13 21.02 -1.76 -24.71
C GLY A 13 21.13 -1.56 -23.20
N GLN A 14 20.41 -0.56 -22.67
CA GLN A 14 20.29 -0.38 -21.21
C GLN A 14 19.06 -1.13 -20.71
N THR A 15 19.25 -1.97 -19.70
CA THR A 15 18.13 -2.57 -18.96
C THR A 15 17.42 -1.48 -18.15
N LYS A 16 16.10 -1.47 -18.24
CA LYS A 16 15.25 -0.58 -17.44
C LYS A 16 14.53 -1.40 -16.38
N PRO A 17 14.32 -0.84 -15.17
CA PRO A 17 13.50 -1.52 -14.16
C PRO A 17 12.08 -1.73 -14.72
N PRO A 18 11.36 -2.77 -14.23
CA PRO A 18 9.97 -2.99 -14.60
C PRO A 18 9.12 -1.74 -14.29
N ALA A 19 8.11 -1.51 -15.13
CA ALA A 19 7.15 -0.44 -14.87
C ALA A 19 6.32 -0.74 -13.61
N TYR A 20 5.90 0.30 -12.90
CA TYR A 20 4.95 0.15 -11.81
C TYR A 20 3.62 -0.40 -12.31
N TYR A 21 2.91 -1.12 -11.45
CA TYR A 21 1.56 -1.57 -11.75
C TYR A 21 0.59 -0.39 -11.81
N ASN A 22 -0.38 -0.48 -12.71
CA ASN A 22 -1.65 0.23 -12.64
C ASN A 22 -2.75 -0.77 -12.23
N GLU A 23 -3.98 -0.30 -12.03
CA GLU A 23 -5.09 -1.19 -11.59
C GLU A 23 -5.30 -2.37 -12.55
N GLY A 24 -5.29 -2.14 -13.85
CA GLY A 24 -5.49 -3.20 -14.84
C GLY A 24 -4.34 -4.22 -14.87
N THR A 25 -3.09 -3.74 -14.83
CA THR A 25 -1.93 -4.65 -14.82
C THR A 25 -1.79 -5.38 -13.49
N LEU A 26 -2.22 -4.77 -12.37
CA LEU A 26 -2.25 -5.44 -11.08
C LEU A 26 -3.30 -6.56 -11.06
N LEU A 27 -4.52 -6.31 -11.56
CA LEU A 27 -5.56 -7.33 -11.71
C LEU A 27 -5.08 -8.51 -12.57
N THR A 28 -4.42 -8.22 -13.69
CA THR A 28 -3.85 -9.27 -14.56
C THR A 28 -2.75 -10.07 -13.84
N ALA A 29 -1.91 -9.41 -13.04
CA ALA A 29 -0.88 -10.09 -12.26
C ALA A 29 -1.48 -10.98 -11.16
N MET A 30 -2.53 -10.51 -10.48
CA MET A 30 -3.28 -11.31 -9.50
C MET A 30 -3.92 -12.54 -10.16
N GLU A 31 -4.49 -12.39 -11.35
CA GLU A 31 -5.06 -13.50 -12.10
C GLU A 31 -4.02 -14.55 -12.46
N LYS A 32 -2.89 -14.13 -13.01
CA LYS A 32 -1.78 -15.04 -13.35
C LYS A 32 -1.17 -15.74 -12.14
N GLY A 33 -1.16 -15.06 -10.98
CA GLY A 33 -0.69 -15.59 -9.71
C GLY A 33 -1.74 -16.39 -8.93
N ASN A 34 -2.92 -16.62 -9.49
CA ASN A 34 -4.07 -17.26 -8.82
C ASN A 34 -4.40 -16.64 -7.44
N LEU A 35 -4.31 -15.29 -7.37
CA LEU A 35 -4.58 -14.52 -6.15
C LEU A 35 -6.02 -14.03 -6.15
N GLY A 36 -6.84 -14.55 -5.26
CA GLY A 36 -8.27 -14.24 -5.16
C GLY A 36 -9.08 -14.69 -6.38
N THR A 37 -10.38 -14.57 -6.28
CA THR A 37 -11.32 -14.90 -7.36
C THR A 37 -11.62 -13.68 -8.23
N VAL A 38 -12.21 -13.87 -9.39
CA VAL A 38 -12.68 -12.76 -10.27
C VAL A 38 -13.54 -11.76 -9.49
N ALA A 39 -14.41 -12.25 -8.60
CA ALA A 39 -15.33 -11.40 -7.82
C ALA A 39 -14.62 -10.63 -6.68
N THR A 40 -13.49 -11.13 -6.16
CA THR A 40 -12.88 -10.58 -4.95
C THR A 40 -11.65 -9.72 -5.21
N ARG A 41 -11.01 -9.81 -6.39
CA ARG A 41 -9.75 -9.09 -6.70
C ARG A 41 -9.89 -7.58 -6.58
N ALA A 42 -10.97 -7.02 -7.10
CA ALA A 42 -11.22 -5.58 -7.03
C ALA A 42 -11.37 -5.11 -5.58
N ASP A 43 -12.15 -5.83 -4.77
CA ASP A 43 -12.35 -5.54 -3.35
C ASP A 43 -11.05 -5.65 -2.54
N ILE A 44 -10.17 -6.60 -2.88
CA ILE A 44 -8.85 -6.72 -2.25
C ILE A 44 -8.02 -5.48 -2.52
N ILE A 45 -7.96 -5.02 -3.78
CA ILE A 45 -7.23 -3.80 -4.16
C ILE A 45 -7.80 -2.59 -3.43
N ASP A 46 -9.11 -2.43 -3.38
CA ASP A 46 -9.78 -1.33 -2.67
C ASP A 46 -9.48 -1.36 -1.16
N LYS A 47 -9.47 -2.53 -0.54
CA LYS A 47 -9.08 -2.70 0.86
C LYS A 47 -7.63 -2.27 1.12
N LEU A 48 -6.70 -2.57 0.22
CA LEU A 48 -5.31 -2.15 0.33
C LEU A 48 -5.16 -0.62 0.23
N PHE A 49 -5.91 0.04 -0.65
CA PHE A 49 -5.97 1.51 -0.71
C PHE A 49 -6.62 2.11 0.54
N ASN A 50 -7.77 1.59 0.97
CA ASN A 50 -8.49 2.08 2.13
C ASN A 50 -7.72 1.89 3.44
N SER A 51 -6.85 0.87 3.51
CA SER A 51 -5.94 0.61 4.62
C SER A 51 -4.66 1.44 4.56
N PHE A 52 -4.49 2.27 3.52
CA PHE A 52 -3.27 3.05 3.26
C PHE A 52 -1.99 2.20 3.15
N LEU A 53 -2.12 0.98 2.66
CA LEU A 53 -0.98 0.11 2.35
C LEU A 53 -0.44 0.35 0.94
N MET A 54 -1.32 0.82 0.05
CA MET A 54 -0.99 1.29 -1.29
C MET A 54 -1.52 2.69 -1.52
N GLU A 55 -0.91 3.41 -2.46
CA GLU A 55 -1.33 4.74 -2.92
C GLU A 55 -1.24 4.82 -4.44
N LYS A 56 -2.07 5.71 -5.01
CA LYS A 56 -2.00 6.07 -6.43
C LYS A 56 -1.13 7.30 -6.59
N LYS A 57 -0.11 7.20 -7.42
CA LYS A 57 0.68 8.34 -7.88
C LYS A 57 0.56 8.45 -9.40
N ASP A 58 -0.27 9.39 -9.85
CA ASP A 58 -0.70 9.51 -11.24
C ASP A 58 -1.46 8.25 -11.72
N LYS A 59 -0.90 7.46 -12.62
CA LYS A 59 -1.45 6.19 -13.08
C LYS A 59 -0.85 4.97 -12.38
N ASP A 60 0.23 5.17 -11.64
CA ASP A 60 0.99 4.11 -10.99
C ASP A 60 0.45 3.79 -9.60
N ILE A 61 0.47 2.52 -9.24
CA ILE A 61 0.23 2.03 -7.88
C ILE A 61 1.58 1.86 -7.20
N ARG A 62 1.71 2.42 -6.00
CA ARG A 62 2.91 2.31 -5.17
C ARG A 62 2.58 1.82 -3.79
N VAL A 63 3.48 1.03 -3.24
CA VAL A 63 3.41 0.61 -1.83
C VAL A 63 3.79 1.80 -0.96
N THR A 64 2.96 2.13 0.01
CA THR A 64 3.25 3.20 0.97
C THR A 64 4.35 2.80 1.95
N SER A 65 4.85 3.75 2.73
CA SER A 65 5.75 3.44 3.83
C SER A 65 5.13 2.48 4.85
N LYS A 66 3.85 2.65 5.18
CA LYS A 66 3.10 1.73 6.03
C LYS A 66 3.08 0.32 5.45
N GLY A 67 2.84 0.19 4.13
CA GLY A 67 2.86 -1.10 3.45
C GLY A 67 4.24 -1.76 3.49
N ARG A 68 5.31 -1.00 3.25
CA ARG A 68 6.69 -1.52 3.33
C ARG A 68 7.06 -1.97 4.73
N GLN A 69 6.69 -1.21 5.77
CA GLN A 69 6.93 -1.60 7.15
C GLN A 69 6.17 -2.88 7.52
N LEU A 70 4.89 -2.99 7.10
CA LEU A 70 4.13 -4.22 7.31
C LEU A 70 4.81 -5.42 6.66
N LEU A 71 5.25 -5.29 5.40
CA LEU A 71 6.01 -6.33 4.72
C LEU A 71 7.34 -6.67 5.41
N GLY A 72 7.97 -5.71 6.08
CA GLY A 72 9.17 -5.96 6.89
C GLY A 72 8.92 -6.70 8.20
N LEU A 73 7.68 -6.70 8.70
CA LEU A 73 7.30 -7.31 9.97
C LEU A 73 6.70 -8.72 9.82
N VAL A 74 6.16 -9.05 8.65
CA VAL A 74 5.56 -10.36 8.41
C VAL A 74 6.60 -11.36 7.92
N PRO A 75 6.46 -12.66 8.26
CA PRO A 75 7.31 -13.75 7.77
C PRO A 75 7.40 -13.79 6.24
N GLU A 76 8.52 -14.32 5.74
CA GLU A 76 8.78 -14.37 4.28
C GLU A 76 7.71 -15.13 3.50
N ASP A 77 7.16 -16.19 4.07
CA ASP A 77 6.15 -17.02 3.40
C ASP A 77 4.84 -16.26 3.15
N LEU A 78 4.45 -15.35 4.06
CA LEU A 78 3.28 -14.48 3.88
C LEU A 78 3.47 -13.42 2.78
N LYS A 79 4.69 -13.19 2.32
CA LYS A 79 5.00 -12.24 1.24
C LYS A 79 4.94 -12.89 -0.14
N LYS A 80 4.93 -14.22 -0.18
CA LYS A 80 4.95 -15.00 -1.42
C LYS A 80 3.54 -15.30 -1.90
N PRO A 81 3.24 -15.08 -3.19
CA PRO A 81 1.93 -15.41 -3.75
C PRO A 81 1.65 -16.93 -3.75
N GLU A 82 2.69 -17.75 -3.71
CA GLU A 82 2.61 -19.21 -3.78
C GLU A 82 1.80 -19.80 -2.61
N LEU A 83 1.93 -19.23 -1.41
CA LEU A 83 1.15 -19.66 -0.25
C LEU A 83 -0.36 -19.51 -0.47
N THR A 84 -0.78 -18.36 -1.00
CA THR A 84 -2.19 -18.11 -1.30
C THR A 84 -2.67 -19.00 -2.44
N ALA A 85 -1.85 -19.21 -3.47
CA ALA A 85 -2.17 -20.09 -4.59
C ALA A 85 -2.35 -21.54 -4.13
N ASP A 86 -1.49 -22.05 -3.23
CA ASP A 86 -1.63 -23.39 -2.62
C ASP A 86 -2.96 -23.51 -1.83
N TRP A 87 -3.33 -22.50 -1.07
CA TRP A 87 -4.60 -22.52 -0.34
C TRP A 87 -5.82 -22.50 -1.27
N GLU A 88 -5.77 -21.73 -2.35
CA GLU A 88 -6.85 -21.72 -3.36
C GLU A 88 -6.96 -23.08 -4.05
N GLU A 89 -5.85 -23.75 -4.34
CA GLU A 89 -5.84 -25.10 -4.91
C GLU A 89 -6.44 -26.14 -3.94
N LYS A 90 -6.09 -26.04 -2.64
CA LYS A 90 -6.68 -26.89 -1.59
C LYS A 90 -8.18 -26.66 -1.43
N LEU A 91 -8.64 -25.39 -1.50
CA LEU A 91 -10.07 -25.09 -1.48
C LEU A 91 -10.81 -25.67 -2.68
N LEU A 92 -10.20 -25.61 -3.86
CA LEU A 92 -10.75 -26.27 -5.05
C LEU A 92 -10.82 -27.80 -4.85
N ALA A 93 -9.76 -28.41 -4.33
CA ALA A 93 -9.73 -29.85 -4.05
C ALA A 93 -10.81 -30.27 -3.03
N ILE A 94 -11.16 -29.41 -2.06
CA ILE A 94 -12.28 -29.65 -1.14
C ILE A 94 -13.60 -29.62 -1.90
N SER A 95 -13.80 -28.65 -2.78
CA SER A 95 -15.03 -28.52 -3.57
C SER A 95 -15.27 -29.71 -4.50
N GLU A 96 -14.18 -30.34 -4.96
CA GLU A 96 -14.19 -31.55 -5.80
C GLU A 96 -14.21 -32.87 -5.00
N GLY A 97 -14.20 -32.78 -3.67
CA GLY A 97 -14.22 -33.95 -2.79
C GLY A 97 -12.89 -34.72 -2.68
N ARG A 98 -11.80 -34.17 -3.24
CA ARG A 98 -10.44 -34.76 -3.21
C ARG A 98 -9.70 -34.52 -1.89
N LEU A 99 -10.08 -33.49 -1.15
CA LEU A 99 -9.52 -33.13 0.15
C LEU A 99 -10.62 -32.97 1.19
N LYS A 100 -10.39 -33.43 2.42
CA LYS A 100 -11.32 -33.23 3.54
C LYS A 100 -11.14 -31.82 4.14
N LYS A 101 -12.25 -31.12 4.35
CA LYS A 101 -12.27 -29.78 4.96
C LYS A 101 -11.51 -29.74 6.28
N ASP A 102 -11.66 -30.74 7.15
CA ASP A 102 -11.08 -30.73 8.49
C ASP A 102 -9.55 -30.79 8.46
N VAL A 103 -8.96 -31.47 7.46
CA VAL A 103 -7.50 -31.50 7.23
C VAL A 103 -7.00 -30.09 6.92
N PHE A 104 -7.63 -29.40 5.98
CA PHE A 104 -7.27 -28.06 5.57
C PHE A 104 -7.41 -27.05 6.73
N ILE A 105 -8.51 -27.13 7.50
CA ILE A 105 -8.71 -26.25 8.68
C ILE A 105 -7.63 -26.49 9.73
N SER A 106 -7.23 -27.76 9.96
CA SER A 106 -6.17 -28.09 10.93
C SER A 106 -4.82 -27.53 10.47
N GLU A 107 -4.48 -27.64 9.19
CA GLU A 107 -3.26 -27.08 8.61
C GLU A 107 -3.21 -25.54 8.79
N ILE A 108 -4.28 -24.83 8.43
CA ILE A 108 -4.34 -23.37 8.58
C ILE A 108 -4.22 -22.93 10.04
N ARG A 109 -4.86 -23.67 10.98
CA ARG A 109 -4.74 -23.35 12.40
C ARG A 109 -3.31 -23.52 12.90
N GLY A 110 -2.66 -24.64 12.57
CA GLY A 110 -1.27 -24.88 12.96
C GLY A 110 -0.34 -23.79 12.40
N TYR A 111 -0.46 -23.49 11.12
CA TYR A 111 0.31 -22.43 10.46
C TYR A 111 0.07 -21.05 11.09
N THR A 112 -1.19 -20.71 11.41
CA THR A 112 -1.53 -19.45 12.06
C THR A 112 -0.92 -19.34 13.46
N GLU A 113 -0.95 -20.41 14.26
CA GLU A 113 -0.34 -20.44 15.58
C GLU A 113 1.17 -20.26 15.52
N GLU A 114 1.84 -20.88 14.54
CA GLU A 114 3.30 -20.72 14.32
C GLU A 114 3.64 -19.26 13.95
N ILE A 115 2.94 -18.68 12.99
CA ILE A 115 3.15 -17.28 12.57
C ILE A 115 2.89 -16.30 13.71
N VAL A 116 1.84 -16.49 14.48
CA VAL A 116 1.54 -15.62 15.64
C VAL A 116 2.68 -15.68 16.66
N LYS A 117 3.22 -16.86 16.94
CA LYS A 117 4.39 -17.02 17.83
C LYS A 117 5.64 -16.35 17.27
N GLU A 118 5.91 -16.51 15.97
CA GLU A 118 7.04 -15.88 15.31
C GLU A 118 6.96 -14.35 15.36
N ILE A 119 5.81 -13.79 15.00
CA ILE A 119 5.60 -12.32 15.02
C ILE A 119 5.66 -11.79 16.46
N ALA A 120 5.08 -12.50 17.43
CA ALA A 120 5.09 -12.09 18.84
C ALA A 120 6.50 -12.16 19.47
N GLY A 121 7.35 -13.07 19.01
CA GLY A 121 8.76 -13.19 19.42
C GLY A 121 9.70 -12.28 18.65
N GLY A 122 9.25 -11.64 17.57
CA GLY A 122 10.06 -10.76 16.75
C GLY A 122 10.37 -9.41 17.41
N GLU A 123 11.57 -8.89 17.21
CA GLU A 123 11.99 -7.57 17.70
C GLU A 123 11.49 -6.41 16.83
N GLY A 124 10.70 -6.69 15.80
CA GLY A 124 10.19 -5.73 14.84
C GLY A 124 9.24 -4.71 15.48
N GLN A 125 9.56 -3.43 15.37
CA GLN A 125 8.71 -2.34 15.83
C GLN A 125 8.15 -1.55 14.66
N PHE A 126 6.82 -1.41 14.62
CA PHE A 126 6.20 -0.51 13.67
C PHE A 126 6.48 0.95 14.04
N ARG A 127 7.09 1.70 13.12
CA ARG A 127 7.35 3.14 13.29
C ARG A 127 6.49 3.94 12.33
N HIS A 128 5.74 4.89 12.86
CA HIS A 128 4.97 5.81 12.02
C HIS A 128 5.92 6.84 11.36
N GLU A 129 6.18 6.71 10.06
CA GLU A 129 6.99 7.70 9.31
C GLU A 129 6.29 9.05 9.17
N ASN A 130 4.98 9.07 9.26
CA ASN A 130 4.18 10.29 9.27
C ASN A 130 4.01 10.91 10.67
N LEU A 131 4.81 10.47 11.64
CA LEU A 131 4.84 11.02 12.98
C LEU A 131 5.38 12.46 12.93
N THR A 132 4.64 13.39 13.50
CA THR A 132 5.01 14.81 13.58
C THR A 132 5.55 15.17 14.97
N ASN A 133 6.09 16.38 15.09
CA ASN A 133 6.46 16.93 16.39
C ASN A 133 5.27 17.59 17.13
N HIS A 134 4.08 17.61 16.51
CA HIS A 134 2.88 18.12 17.17
C HIS A 134 2.42 17.16 18.27
N LEU A 135 2.16 17.69 19.43
CA LEU A 135 1.64 16.94 20.57
C LEU A 135 0.11 17.00 20.57
N CYS A 136 -0.51 15.90 20.89
CA CYS A 136 -1.96 15.81 21.05
C CYS A 136 -2.39 16.62 22.30
N PRO A 137 -3.34 17.57 22.17
CA PRO A 137 -3.78 18.38 23.29
C PRO A 137 -4.51 17.56 24.38
N ASN A 138 -5.05 16.39 24.02
CA ASN A 138 -5.78 15.55 24.99
C ASN A 138 -4.88 14.60 25.80
N CYS A 139 -3.82 14.05 25.20
CA CYS A 139 -3.02 13.02 25.86
C CYS A 139 -1.51 13.22 25.80
N GLY A 140 -1.03 14.32 25.19
CA GLY A 140 0.39 14.67 25.11
C GLY A 140 1.22 13.78 24.15
N LYS A 141 0.65 12.72 23.58
CA LYS A 141 1.36 11.87 22.62
C LYS A 141 1.52 12.56 21.27
N ARG A 142 2.54 12.17 20.48
CA ARG A 142 2.76 12.74 19.15
C ARG A 142 1.61 12.44 18.21
N MET A 143 1.39 13.33 17.24
CA MET A 143 0.35 13.22 16.24
C MET A 143 0.91 12.78 14.89
N LEU A 144 0.11 12.05 14.14
CA LEU A 144 0.39 11.57 12.79
C LEU A 144 -0.17 12.54 11.76
N SER A 145 0.60 12.90 10.75
CA SER A 145 0.10 13.66 9.60
C SER A 145 -0.52 12.69 8.59
N VAL A 146 -1.83 12.81 8.37
CA VAL A 146 -2.58 11.94 7.45
C VAL A 146 -3.14 12.77 6.31
N GLN A 147 -2.90 12.33 5.07
CA GLN A 147 -3.48 12.93 3.87
C GLN A 147 -4.81 12.25 3.56
N GLY A 148 -5.90 12.95 3.79
CA GLY A 148 -7.23 12.53 3.35
C GLY A 148 -7.50 12.92 1.89
N LYS A 149 -8.67 12.55 1.36
CA LYS A 149 -9.07 12.83 -0.03
C LYS A 149 -9.01 14.33 -0.35
N ASN A 150 -9.50 15.18 0.54
CA ASN A 150 -9.62 16.63 0.35
C ASN A 150 -8.99 17.46 1.50
N SER A 151 -8.35 16.83 2.47
CA SER A 151 -7.79 17.51 3.63
C SER A 151 -6.53 16.84 4.12
N LYS A 152 -5.65 17.60 4.75
CA LYS A 152 -4.52 17.12 5.54
C LYS A 152 -4.89 17.26 7.00
N MET A 153 -4.70 16.18 7.75
CA MET A 153 -5.13 16.08 9.15
C MET A 153 -3.98 15.67 10.05
N LEU A 154 -4.00 16.14 11.27
CA LEU A 154 -3.26 15.55 12.38
C LEU A 154 -4.18 14.60 13.14
N VAL A 155 -3.71 13.39 13.41
CA VAL A 155 -4.44 12.37 14.16
C VAL A 155 -3.54 11.87 15.28
N CYS A 156 -4.10 11.76 16.50
CA CYS A 156 -3.34 11.20 17.61
C CYS A 156 -2.86 9.78 17.29
N GLN A 157 -1.59 9.48 17.60
CA GLN A 157 -1.06 8.12 17.42
C GLN A 157 -1.77 7.09 18.31
N ASP A 158 -2.35 7.54 19.42
CA ASP A 158 -3.13 6.69 20.31
C ASP A 158 -4.58 6.59 19.82
N ARG A 159 -4.96 5.39 19.36
CA ARG A 159 -6.31 5.12 18.84
C ARG A 159 -7.39 5.30 19.90
N SER A 160 -7.07 5.05 21.17
CA SER A 160 -8.03 5.21 22.28
C SER A 160 -8.33 6.68 22.57
N CYS A 161 -7.37 7.57 22.32
CA CYS A 161 -7.56 9.02 22.45
C CYS A 161 -8.47 9.60 21.35
N GLY A 162 -8.35 9.12 20.12
CA GLY A 162 -9.21 9.49 18.99
C GLY A 162 -9.13 10.93 18.52
N TYR A 163 -8.30 11.81 19.12
CA TYR A 163 -8.20 13.22 18.74
C TYR A 163 -7.74 13.41 17.30
N ARG A 164 -8.43 14.31 16.57
CA ARG A 164 -8.13 14.64 15.16
C ARG A 164 -8.26 16.15 14.94
N GLU A 165 -7.36 16.70 14.15
CA GLU A 165 -7.39 18.11 13.75
C GLU A 165 -7.10 18.26 12.26
N SER A 166 -7.91 19.07 11.56
CA SER A 166 -7.66 19.40 10.14
C SER A 166 -6.72 20.58 10.06
N ILE A 167 -5.58 20.40 9.38
CA ILE A 167 -4.55 21.43 9.22
C ILE A 167 -4.54 22.08 7.84
N ALA A 168 -5.06 21.39 6.82
CA ALA A 168 -5.17 21.92 5.46
C ALA A 168 -6.36 21.33 4.72
N ARG A 169 -6.90 22.11 3.78
CA ARG A 169 -7.98 21.68 2.86
C ARG A 169 -7.60 21.98 1.41
N LYS A 170 -7.87 21.06 0.52
CA LYS A 170 -7.77 21.33 -0.93
C LYS A 170 -8.87 22.30 -1.34
N THR A 171 -8.50 23.32 -2.07
CA THR A 171 -9.43 24.36 -2.56
C THR A 171 -9.57 24.29 -4.07
N ASN A 172 -10.52 25.06 -4.62
CA ASN A 172 -10.63 25.26 -6.04
C ASN A 172 -9.79 26.46 -6.54
N ALA A 173 -9.16 27.22 -5.63
CA ALA A 173 -8.21 28.27 -5.99
C ALA A 173 -7.04 27.69 -6.78
N ARG A 174 -6.68 28.35 -7.88
CA ARG A 174 -5.58 27.93 -8.74
C ARG A 174 -4.36 28.82 -8.53
N CYS A 175 -3.21 28.19 -8.44
CA CYS A 175 -1.94 28.89 -8.35
C CYS A 175 -1.69 29.76 -9.58
N PRO A 176 -1.36 31.05 -9.43
CA PRO A 176 -1.08 31.92 -10.55
C PRO A 176 0.17 31.55 -11.33
N LYS A 177 1.10 30.77 -10.71
CA LYS A 177 2.35 30.35 -11.38
C LYS A 177 2.21 29.04 -12.17
N CYS A 178 1.48 28.05 -11.65
CA CYS A 178 1.44 26.71 -12.27
C CYS A 178 0.02 26.16 -12.50
N HIS A 179 -1.01 26.94 -12.22
CA HIS A 179 -2.45 26.62 -12.42
C HIS A 179 -2.95 25.37 -11.69
N LYS A 180 -2.15 24.75 -10.81
CA LYS A 180 -2.57 23.64 -9.97
C LYS A 180 -3.46 24.13 -8.83
N LYS A 181 -4.32 23.25 -8.31
CA LYS A 181 -5.13 23.55 -7.12
C LYS A 181 -4.25 23.78 -5.91
N MET A 182 -4.62 24.80 -5.11
CA MET A 182 -3.89 25.17 -3.91
C MET A 182 -4.52 24.53 -2.66
N GLU A 183 -3.70 24.32 -1.64
CA GLU A 183 -4.14 23.89 -0.32
C GLU A 183 -4.24 25.13 0.58
N MET A 184 -5.32 25.21 1.34
CA MET A 184 -5.57 26.27 2.32
C MET A 184 -5.21 25.77 3.71
N TYR A 185 -4.35 26.51 4.40
CA TYR A 185 -3.92 26.32 5.79
C TYR A 185 -4.49 27.42 6.67
N GLY A 186 -4.73 27.10 7.94
CA GLY A 186 -5.24 28.09 8.91
C GLY A 186 -6.77 28.19 8.92
N LYS A 187 -7.28 29.10 9.76
CA LYS A 187 -8.71 29.37 9.96
C LYS A 187 -8.94 30.89 10.07
N GLY A 188 -10.12 31.35 9.67
CA GLY A 188 -10.49 32.78 9.74
C GLY A 188 -9.55 33.65 8.93
N ASP A 189 -9.12 34.76 9.49
CA ASP A 189 -8.29 35.78 8.83
C ASP A 189 -6.81 35.38 8.68
N ALA A 190 -6.40 34.24 9.31
CA ALA A 190 -5.05 33.70 9.22
C ALA A 190 -4.97 32.56 8.18
N GLN A 191 -5.75 32.64 7.11
CA GLN A 191 -5.72 31.65 6.04
C GLN A 191 -4.55 31.94 5.09
N THR A 192 -3.83 30.87 4.71
CA THR A 192 -2.71 30.92 3.75
C THR A 192 -2.93 29.87 2.68
N PHE A 193 -2.86 30.27 1.43
CA PHE A 193 -2.94 29.37 0.29
C PHE A 193 -1.54 28.95 -0.14
N VAL A 194 -1.31 27.65 -0.22
CA VAL A 194 0.00 27.09 -0.55
C VAL A 194 -0.11 26.16 -1.76
N CYS A 195 0.75 26.35 -2.73
CA CYS A 195 0.84 25.49 -3.90
C CYS A 195 2.03 24.53 -3.81
N THR A 196 1.91 23.36 -4.43
CA THR A 196 3.01 22.37 -4.54
C THR A 196 4.23 22.90 -5.29
N CYS A 197 4.13 24.00 -6.05
CA CYS A 197 5.26 24.67 -6.70
C CYS A 197 6.02 25.64 -5.78
N GLY A 198 5.60 25.76 -4.52
CA GLY A 198 6.21 26.66 -3.54
C GLY A 198 5.58 28.07 -3.46
N TYR A 199 4.61 28.40 -4.32
CA TYR A 199 3.88 29.67 -4.23
C TYR A 199 3.00 29.69 -2.97
N LYS A 200 2.96 30.86 -2.29
CA LYS A 200 2.14 31.11 -1.09
C LYS A 200 1.48 32.47 -1.22
N GLU A 201 0.25 32.56 -0.74
CA GLU A 201 -0.58 33.76 -0.68
C GLU A 201 -1.34 33.81 0.63
#